data_1b5155166724a909fb55a4245d6cf625
#
_entry.id   1b5155166724a909fb55a4245d6cf625
#
_cell.length_a   1.000
_cell.length_b   1.000
_cell.length_c   1.000
_cell.angle_alpha   90.00
_cell.angle_beta   90.00
_cell.angle_gamma   90.00
#
_symmetry.space_group_name_H-M   'P 1'
#
loop_
_entity.id
_entity.type
_entity.pdbx_description
1 polymer ?
#
loop_
_entity_poly.entity_id
_entity_poly.type
_entity_poly.pdbx_seq_one_letter_code
_entity_poly.pdbx_strand_id
1 'polypeptide(L)'
;ELSGGQRQRISVARALILHPEFMVADEPVSILDVSIRAEILNLLLNLREELGLTYLFITHDLAVATYIADRIGIMYLGKIVEIGPAHDVAFEPLHPYTRALISAVPSGDPTVKRRIESLKGEPPSPINVPSGCRFHPRCPYAQEICVREIPEDRDLGEGHFVACHFAGELPDAQL
;
A
#
# COMPACT_ATOMS: atom_id res chain seq x y z
N GLU A 1 -22.66 -20.46 16.37
CA GLU A 1 -21.95 -19.20 16.06
C GLU A 1 -21.25 -19.33 14.71
N LEU A 2 -21.24 -18.23 13.91
CA LEU A 2 -20.58 -18.20 12.62
C LEU A 2 -19.06 -18.01 12.77
N SER A 3 -18.26 -18.70 11.95
CA SER A 3 -16.81 -18.48 11.87
C SER A 3 -16.49 -17.10 11.30
N GLY A 4 -15.24 -16.63 11.47
CA GLY A 4 -14.77 -15.35 10.89
C GLY A 4 -14.97 -15.30 9.37
N GLY A 5 -14.58 -16.34 8.66
CA GLY A 5 -14.76 -16.45 7.21
C GLY A 5 -16.22 -16.49 6.77
N GLN A 6 -17.11 -17.14 7.54
CA GLN A 6 -18.55 -17.14 7.26
C GLN A 6 -19.14 -15.74 7.42
N ARG A 7 -18.79 -15.02 8.48
CA ARG A 7 -19.20 -13.61 8.67
C ARG A 7 -18.75 -12.72 7.53
N GLN A 8 -17.50 -12.90 7.07
CA GLN A 8 -16.96 -12.12 5.96
C GLN A 8 -17.70 -12.40 4.64
N ARG A 9 -17.98 -13.66 4.33
CA ARG A 9 -18.80 -14.04 3.14
C ARG A 9 -20.20 -13.41 3.18
N ILE A 10 -20.84 -13.36 4.35
CA ILE A 10 -22.14 -12.69 4.54
C ILE A 10 -22.01 -11.18 4.30
N SER A 11 -20.93 -10.54 4.77
CA SER A 11 -20.67 -9.12 4.54
C SER A 11 -20.51 -8.80 3.05
N VAL A 12 -19.77 -9.64 2.32
CA VAL A 12 -19.61 -9.53 0.86
C VAL A 12 -20.98 -9.72 0.17
N ALA A 13 -21.71 -10.78 0.50
CA ALA A 13 -23.03 -11.04 -0.07
C ALA A 13 -24.01 -9.87 0.15
N ARG A 14 -24.01 -9.27 1.35
CA ARG A 14 -24.81 -8.10 1.67
C ARG A 14 -24.48 -6.89 0.80
N ALA A 15 -23.18 -6.65 0.53
CA ALA A 15 -22.75 -5.55 -0.33
C ALA A 15 -23.18 -5.75 -1.79
N LEU A 16 -23.24 -7.01 -2.27
CA LEU A 16 -23.61 -7.36 -3.63
C LEU A 16 -25.12 -7.28 -3.93
N ILE A 17 -25.98 -7.26 -2.90
CA ILE A 17 -27.46 -7.23 -3.09
C ILE A 17 -27.90 -6.04 -3.98
N LEU A 18 -27.20 -4.92 -3.93
CA LEU A 18 -27.51 -3.72 -4.70
C LEU A 18 -26.90 -3.70 -6.10
N HIS A 19 -26.27 -4.79 -6.54
CA HIS A 19 -25.56 -4.88 -7.82
C HIS A 19 -24.64 -3.67 -8.08
N PRO A 20 -23.69 -3.37 -7.18
CA PRO A 20 -22.83 -2.21 -7.32
C PRO A 20 -21.81 -2.40 -8.47
N GLU A 21 -21.40 -1.30 -9.09
CA GLU A 21 -20.26 -1.27 -10.02
C GLU A 21 -18.93 -1.02 -9.27
N PHE A 22 -19.01 -0.44 -8.06
CA PHE A 22 -17.88 -0.07 -7.22
C PHE A 22 -18.10 -0.50 -5.77
N MET A 23 -17.08 -1.12 -5.16
CA MET A 23 -17.09 -1.56 -3.76
C MET A 23 -15.86 -1.05 -3.01
N VAL A 24 -16.07 -0.64 -1.76
CA VAL A 24 -15.00 -0.36 -0.81
C VAL A 24 -14.85 -1.56 0.13
N ALA A 25 -13.65 -2.15 0.14
CA ALA A 25 -13.28 -3.24 1.03
C ALA A 25 -12.21 -2.74 2.00
N ASP A 26 -12.64 -2.40 3.23
CA ASP A 26 -11.77 -1.87 4.28
C ASP A 26 -11.35 -3.01 5.21
N GLU A 27 -10.04 -3.34 5.19
CA GLU A 27 -9.41 -4.42 5.96
C GLU A 27 -10.16 -5.77 5.89
N PRO A 28 -10.61 -6.23 4.70
CA PRO A 28 -11.57 -7.34 4.62
C PRO A 28 -11.01 -8.70 5.05
N VAL A 29 -9.70 -8.82 5.24
CA VAL A 29 -9.03 -10.09 5.60
C VAL A 29 -8.11 -9.99 6.82
N SER A 30 -8.06 -8.84 7.50
CA SER A 30 -7.10 -8.57 8.57
C SER A 30 -7.23 -9.49 9.79
N ILE A 31 -8.45 -9.96 10.10
CA ILE A 31 -8.75 -10.77 11.31
C ILE A 31 -8.84 -12.28 10.97
N LEU A 32 -8.53 -12.68 9.75
CA LEU A 32 -8.70 -14.04 9.29
C LEU A 32 -7.38 -14.83 9.29
N ASP A 33 -7.48 -16.13 9.58
CA ASP A 33 -6.37 -17.07 9.43
C ASP A 33 -5.89 -17.13 7.98
N VAL A 34 -4.62 -17.45 7.77
CA VAL A 34 -3.94 -17.42 6.45
C VAL A 34 -4.73 -18.20 5.38
N SER A 35 -5.23 -19.40 5.70
CA SER A 35 -6.00 -20.22 4.75
C SER A 35 -7.32 -19.57 4.36
N ILE A 36 -8.06 -19.07 5.34
CA ILE A 36 -9.35 -18.39 5.12
C ILE A 36 -9.14 -17.05 4.40
N ARG A 37 -8.03 -16.34 4.68
CA ARG A 37 -7.64 -15.12 3.99
C ARG A 37 -7.52 -15.36 2.48
N ALA A 38 -6.78 -16.39 2.08
CA ALA A 38 -6.62 -16.75 0.67
C ALA A 38 -7.96 -17.08 -0.01
N GLU A 39 -8.85 -17.82 0.67
CA GLU A 39 -10.19 -18.12 0.15
C GLU A 39 -11.03 -16.85 -0.09
N ILE A 40 -11.00 -15.88 0.84
CA ILE A 40 -11.76 -14.63 0.69
C ILE A 40 -11.16 -13.75 -0.41
N LEU A 41 -9.84 -13.67 -0.53
CA LEU A 41 -9.19 -12.93 -1.62
C LEU A 41 -9.56 -13.52 -2.98
N ASN A 42 -9.51 -14.84 -3.14
CA ASN A 42 -9.93 -15.51 -4.37
C ASN A 42 -11.41 -15.30 -4.67
N LEU A 43 -12.28 -15.33 -3.65
CA LEU A 43 -13.70 -15.00 -3.82
C LEU A 43 -13.89 -13.59 -4.37
N LEU A 44 -13.18 -12.59 -3.82
CA LEU A 44 -13.26 -11.19 -4.29
C LEU A 44 -12.75 -11.04 -5.73
N LEU A 45 -11.65 -11.72 -6.09
CA LEU A 45 -11.13 -11.73 -7.46
C LEU A 45 -12.13 -12.34 -8.45
N ASN A 46 -12.71 -13.49 -8.12
CA ASN A 46 -13.72 -14.14 -8.97
C ASN A 46 -14.95 -13.25 -9.15
N LEU A 47 -15.46 -12.63 -8.07
CA LEU A 47 -16.57 -11.70 -8.14
C LEU A 47 -16.24 -10.45 -8.99
N ARG A 48 -15.00 -9.96 -8.95
CA ARG A 48 -14.56 -8.88 -9.83
C ARG A 48 -14.68 -9.27 -11.29
N GLU A 49 -14.21 -10.46 -11.65
CA GLU A 49 -14.25 -10.94 -13.03
C GLU A 49 -15.66 -11.25 -13.52
N GLU A 50 -16.45 -11.94 -12.69
CA GLU A 50 -17.82 -12.38 -13.06
C GLU A 50 -18.81 -11.22 -13.15
N LEU A 51 -18.67 -10.21 -12.29
CA LEU A 51 -19.62 -9.10 -12.15
C LEU A 51 -19.09 -7.76 -12.70
N GLY A 52 -17.83 -7.69 -13.17
CA GLY A 52 -17.23 -6.46 -13.66
C GLY A 52 -17.01 -5.40 -12.58
N LEU A 53 -16.75 -5.83 -11.32
CA LEU A 53 -16.64 -4.92 -10.18
C LEU A 53 -15.31 -4.16 -10.16
N THR A 54 -15.38 -2.89 -9.74
CA THR A 54 -14.21 -2.12 -9.36
C THR A 54 -14.10 -2.08 -7.84
N TYR A 55 -12.92 -2.36 -7.29
CA TYR A 55 -12.66 -2.31 -5.85
C TYR A 55 -11.76 -1.13 -5.46
N LEU A 56 -12.11 -0.45 -4.37
CA LEU A 56 -11.16 0.24 -3.51
C LEU A 56 -10.82 -0.68 -2.33
N PHE A 57 -9.66 -1.30 -2.36
CA PHE A 57 -9.21 -2.24 -1.35
C PHE A 57 -8.26 -1.53 -0.38
N ILE A 58 -8.61 -1.44 0.89
CA ILE A 58 -7.79 -0.80 1.93
C ILE A 58 -7.17 -1.91 2.78
N THR A 59 -5.85 -1.89 2.94
CA THR A 59 -5.11 -2.85 3.76
C THR A 59 -3.79 -2.27 4.23
N HIS A 60 -3.28 -2.78 5.34
CA HIS A 60 -1.91 -2.53 5.80
C HIS A 60 -0.92 -3.62 5.36
N ASP A 61 -1.40 -4.68 4.70
CA ASP A 61 -0.58 -5.82 4.24
C ASP A 61 -0.24 -5.65 2.75
N LEU A 62 1.03 -5.30 2.48
CA LEU A 62 1.53 -5.08 1.12
C LEU A 62 1.50 -6.35 0.26
N ALA A 63 1.71 -7.52 0.85
CA ALA A 63 1.63 -8.78 0.10
C ALA A 63 0.20 -9.03 -0.39
N VAL A 64 -0.79 -8.73 0.45
CA VAL A 64 -2.21 -8.77 0.06
C VAL A 64 -2.51 -7.75 -1.03
N ALA A 65 -2.04 -6.51 -0.87
CA ALA A 65 -2.26 -5.46 -1.87
C ALA A 65 -1.66 -5.86 -3.23
N THR A 66 -0.42 -6.35 -3.25
CA THR A 66 0.26 -6.78 -4.49
C THR A 66 -0.45 -7.97 -5.17
N TYR A 67 -1.09 -8.83 -4.37
CA TYR A 67 -1.81 -9.99 -4.89
C TYR A 67 -3.12 -9.62 -5.59
N ILE A 68 -3.87 -8.63 -5.06
CA ILE A 68 -5.24 -8.37 -5.51
C ILE A 68 -5.38 -7.14 -6.41
N ALA A 69 -4.47 -6.16 -6.31
CA ALA A 69 -4.63 -4.86 -6.93
C ALA A 69 -3.94 -4.76 -8.30
N ASP A 70 -4.55 -4.02 -9.22
CA ASP A 70 -3.92 -3.58 -10.48
C ASP A 70 -3.04 -2.33 -10.24
N ARG A 71 -3.43 -1.49 -9.27
CA ARG A 71 -2.70 -0.28 -8.83
C ARG A 71 -2.64 -0.22 -7.32
N ILE A 72 -1.52 0.26 -6.79
CA ILE A 72 -1.32 0.45 -5.36
C ILE A 72 -1.04 1.91 -5.06
N GLY A 73 -1.74 2.46 -4.06
CA GLY A 73 -1.44 3.77 -3.48
C GLY A 73 -0.92 3.62 -2.06
N ILE A 74 0.26 4.14 -1.79
CA ILE A 74 0.89 4.15 -0.47
C ILE A 74 0.53 5.45 0.24
N MET A 75 -0.06 5.33 1.42
CA MET A 75 -0.48 6.47 2.23
C MET A 75 0.42 6.64 3.46
N TYR A 76 0.81 7.89 3.73
CA TYR A 76 1.54 8.26 4.94
C TYR A 76 0.92 9.52 5.56
N LEU A 77 0.54 9.46 6.85
CA LEU A 77 -0.12 10.55 7.59
C LEU A 77 -1.25 11.22 6.80
N GLY A 78 -2.14 10.42 6.16
CA GLY A 78 -3.30 10.93 5.44
C GLY A 78 -3.02 11.55 4.06
N LYS A 79 -1.82 11.35 3.49
CA LYS A 79 -1.46 11.75 2.12
C LYS A 79 -0.98 10.53 1.34
N ILE A 80 -1.42 10.38 0.10
CA ILE A 80 -0.81 9.45 -0.85
C ILE A 80 0.59 9.98 -1.17
N VAL A 81 1.62 9.17 -0.97
CA VAL A 81 3.02 9.53 -1.22
C VAL A 81 3.56 8.87 -2.48
N GLU A 82 2.94 7.77 -2.89
CA GLU A 82 3.25 7.05 -4.13
C GLU A 82 2.01 6.31 -4.61
N ILE A 83 1.73 6.30 -5.92
CA ILE A 83 0.66 5.53 -6.53
C ILE A 83 1.04 5.12 -7.95
N GLY A 84 0.93 3.85 -8.27
CA GLY A 84 1.32 3.33 -9.59
C GLY A 84 0.78 1.93 -9.85
N PRO A 85 1.19 1.31 -10.98
CA PRO A 85 0.95 -0.10 -11.22
C PRO A 85 1.46 -0.95 -10.04
N ALA A 86 0.70 -1.97 -9.65
CA ALA A 86 1.02 -2.75 -8.45
C ALA A 86 2.42 -3.39 -8.51
N HIS A 87 2.82 -3.86 -9.70
CA HIS A 87 4.14 -4.41 -9.94
C HIS A 87 5.23 -3.37 -9.66
N ASP A 88 5.12 -2.17 -10.21
CA ASP A 88 6.17 -1.14 -10.13
C ASP A 88 6.31 -0.63 -8.68
N VAL A 89 5.19 -0.36 -7.99
CA VAL A 89 5.22 0.04 -6.58
C VAL A 89 5.85 -1.06 -5.70
N ALA A 90 5.64 -2.35 -6.02
CA ALA A 90 6.16 -3.45 -5.23
C ALA A 90 7.63 -3.79 -5.52
N PHE A 91 8.11 -3.63 -6.75
CA PHE A 91 9.45 -4.07 -7.16
C PHE A 91 10.39 -2.90 -7.50
N GLU A 92 9.85 -1.75 -7.86
CA GLU A 92 10.61 -0.53 -8.22
C GLU A 92 10.08 0.70 -7.44
N PRO A 93 9.96 0.62 -6.09
CA PRO A 93 9.42 1.70 -5.29
C PRO A 93 10.31 2.95 -5.40
N LEU A 94 9.68 4.10 -5.57
CA LEU A 94 10.38 5.37 -5.80
C LEU A 94 10.41 6.26 -4.56
N HIS A 95 9.34 6.25 -3.74
CA HIS A 95 9.31 7.02 -2.51
C HIS A 95 10.09 6.34 -1.37
N PRO A 96 10.92 7.03 -0.59
CA PRO A 96 11.70 6.41 0.50
C PRO A 96 10.86 5.67 1.54
N TYR A 97 9.65 6.11 1.82
CA TYR A 97 8.74 5.38 2.71
C TYR A 97 8.30 4.04 2.13
N THR A 98 7.94 4.01 0.84
CA THR A 98 7.55 2.78 0.13
C THR A 98 8.70 1.78 0.12
N ARG A 99 9.92 2.24 -0.17
CA ARG A 99 11.15 1.42 -0.12
C ARG A 99 11.32 0.76 1.24
N ALA A 100 11.18 1.55 2.31
CA ALA A 100 11.27 1.03 3.67
C ALA A 100 10.18 0.01 3.99
N LEU A 101 8.93 0.24 3.56
CA LEU A 101 7.83 -0.71 3.74
C LEU A 101 8.10 -2.03 3.00
N ILE A 102 8.49 -1.96 1.72
CA ILE A 102 8.79 -3.16 0.90
C ILE A 102 9.98 -3.92 1.47
N SER A 103 11.04 -3.21 1.92
CA SER A 103 12.22 -3.86 2.52
C SER A 103 11.90 -4.63 3.82
N ALA A 104 10.85 -4.24 4.51
CA ALA A 104 10.39 -4.88 5.74
C ALA A 104 9.48 -6.11 5.49
N VAL A 105 9.00 -6.33 4.25
CA VAL A 105 8.21 -7.52 3.89
C VAL A 105 9.12 -8.74 3.90
N PRO A 106 8.82 -9.79 4.69
CA PRO A 106 9.64 -11.00 4.71
C PRO A 106 9.76 -11.63 3.32
N SER A 107 10.98 -11.99 2.93
CA SER A 107 11.18 -12.81 1.73
C SER A 107 10.66 -14.23 1.98
N GLY A 108 9.98 -14.82 1.00
CA GLY A 108 9.64 -16.25 1.05
C GLY A 108 10.87 -17.16 0.96
N ASP A 109 12.01 -16.64 0.52
CA ASP A 109 13.29 -17.37 0.45
C ASP A 109 14.18 -16.98 1.65
N PRO A 110 14.47 -17.91 2.58
CA PRO A 110 15.31 -17.65 3.75
C PRO A 110 16.78 -17.36 3.41
N THR A 111 17.23 -17.64 2.18
CA THR A 111 18.60 -17.38 1.73
C THR A 111 18.82 -15.93 1.28
N VAL A 112 17.74 -15.21 0.95
CA VAL A 112 17.79 -13.80 0.51
C VAL A 112 17.91 -12.90 1.72
N LYS A 113 19.10 -12.34 1.93
CA LYS A 113 19.33 -11.29 2.93
C LYS A 113 18.95 -9.93 2.35
N ARG A 114 17.69 -9.51 2.54
CA ARG A 114 17.30 -8.14 2.22
C ARG A 114 17.89 -7.16 3.23
N ARG A 115 18.41 -6.04 2.74
CA ARG A 115 18.83 -4.94 3.59
C ARG A 115 17.62 -4.12 3.99
N ILE A 116 17.17 -4.29 5.23
CA ILE A 116 16.04 -3.49 5.75
C ILE A 116 16.45 -2.02 5.80
N GLU A 117 15.74 -1.16 5.08
CA GLU A 117 15.92 0.28 5.20
C GLU A 117 15.42 0.76 6.57
N SER A 118 16.37 1.14 7.42
CA SER A 118 16.07 1.61 8.78
C SER A 118 15.49 3.01 8.74
N LEU A 119 14.24 3.16 9.18
CA LEU A 119 13.60 4.45 9.39
C LEU A 119 14.05 5.07 10.71
N LYS A 120 14.26 6.39 10.72
CA LYS A 120 14.59 7.13 11.94
C LYS A 120 13.35 7.39 12.79
N GLY A 121 13.48 7.24 14.10
CA GLY A 121 12.48 7.66 15.09
C GLY A 121 11.10 6.98 14.95
N GLU A 122 10.15 7.48 15.72
CA GLU A 122 8.76 7.05 15.71
C GLU A 122 7.91 7.82 14.69
N PRO A 123 6.78 7.26 14.24
CA PRO A 123 5.84 8.01 13.40
C PRO A 123 5.36 9.28 14.11
N PRO A 124 5.38 10.45 13.44
CA PRO A 124 4.82 11.68 14.01
C PRO A 124 3.32 11.55 14.27
N SER A 125 2.81 12.39 15.19
CA SER A 125 1.39 12.45 15.47
C SER A 125 0.59 12.87 14.21
N PRO A 126 -0.51 12.18 13.87
CA PRO A 126 -1.37 12.58 12.77
C PRO A 126 -2.14 13.88 13.03
N ILE A 127 -2.17 14.37 14.30
CA ILE A 127 -2.80 15.65 14.69
C ILE A 127 -1.87 16.83 14.39
N ASN A 128 -0.57 16.66 14.71
CA ASN A 128 0.46 17.66 14.47
C ASN A 128 1.35 17.22 13.32
N VAL A 129 0.84 17.34 12.10
CA VAL A 129 1.53 16.90 10.88
C VAL A 129 2.76 17.77 10.63
N PRO A 130 3.94 17.18 10.33
CA PRO A 130 5.14 17.92 9.98
C PRO A 130 4.92 18.88 8.80
N SER A 131 5.61 20.03 8.79
CA SER A 131 5.64 20.96 7.67
C SER A 131 6.33 20.32 6.45
N GLY A 132 6.08 20.85 5.26
CA GLY A 132 6.69 20.35 4.03
C GLY A 132 6.32 18.88 3.72
N CYS A 133 7.32 18.10 3.37
CA CYS A 133 7.15 16.64 3.17
C CYS A 133 6.83 15.98 4.51
N ARG A 134 5.65 15.34 4.64
CA ARG A 134 5.20 14.68 5.88
C ARG A 134 6.17 13.60 6.37
N PHE A 135 6.94 13.00 5.46
CA PHE A 135 7.89 11.93 5.78
C PHE A 135 9.30 12.45 6.16
N HIS A 136 9.60 13.74 5.96
CA HIS A 136 10.96 14.28 6.17
C HIS A 136 11.61 13.94 7.53
N PRO A 137 10.87 13.88 8.68
CA PRO A 137 11.51 13.59 9.97
C PRO A 137 12.11 12.18 10.06
N ARG A 138 11.62 11.27 9.23
CA ARG A 138 12.04 9.86 9.21
C ARG A 138 12.81 9.47 7.95
N CYS A 139 12.86 10.37 6.97
CA CYS A 139 13.49 10.11 5.68
C CYS A 139 15.03 10.14 5.80
N PRO A 140 15.75 9.09 5.37
CA PRO A 140 17.20 9.09 5.37
C PRO A 140 17.82 10.08 4.36
N TYR A 141 17.03 10.50 3.35
CA TYR A 141 17.42 11.38 2.26
C TYR A 141 16.88 12.82 2.43
N ALA A 142 16.33 13.16 3.61
CA ALA A 142 15.72 14.48 3.83
C ALA A 142 16.76 15.60 3.69
N GLN A 143 16.37 16.64 2.93
CA GLN A 143 17.13 17.88 2.75
C GLN A 143 16.30 19.07 3.22
N GLU A 144 16.87 20.28 3.21
CA GLU A 144 16.24 21.49 3.71
C GLU A 144 14.92 21.82 3.01
N ILE A 145 14.81 21.58 1.71
CA ILE A 145 13.58 21.75 0.93
C ILE A 145 12.45 20.87 1.46
N CYS A 146 12.76 19.63 1.91
CA CYS A 146 11.74 18.73 2.44
C CYS A 146 11.08 19.21 3.72
N VAL A 147 11.74 20.08 4.48
CA VAL A 147 11.20 20.70 5.70
C VAL A 147 10.29 21.87 5.36
N ARG A 148 10.59 22.60 4.28
CA ARG A 148 9.93 23.87 3.91
C ARG A 148 8.77 23.68 2.95
N GLU A 149 8.90 22.79 1.99
CA GLU A 149 7.99 22.67 0.86
C GLU A 149 7.33 21.30 0.80
N ILE A 150 6.03 21.32 0.44
CA ILE A 150 5.28 20.09 0.19
C ILE A 150 5.67 19.59 -1.22
N PRO A 151 6.16 18.35 -1.38
CA PRO A 151 6.47 17.85 -2.70
C PRO A 151 5.20 17.71 -3.54
N GLU A 152 5.32 18.09 -4.81
CA GLU A 152 4.28 17.86 -5.81
C GLU A 152 4.24 16.39 -6.23
N ASP A 153 3.06 15.93 -6.67
CA ASP A 153 2.88 14.62 -7.25
C ASP A 153 3.42 14.65 -8.69
N ARG A 154 4.56 13.97 -8.93
CA ARG A 154 5.21 13.89 -10.25
C ARG A 154 4.92 12.54 -10.88
N ASP A 155 4.47 12.53 -12.13
CA ASP A 155 4.40 11.33 -12.95
C ASP A 155 5.80 11.00 -13.50
N LEU A 156 6.35 9.85 -13.11
CA LEU A 156 7.66 9.37 -13.56
C LEU A 156 7.56 8.33 -14.68
N GLY A 157 6.38 8.19 -15.27
CA GLY A 157 6.09 7.31 -16.40
C GLY A 157 5.02 6.26 -16.06
N GLU A 158 4.26 5.86 -17.08
CA GLU A 158 3.25 4.80 -17.01
C GLU A 158 2.18 5.00 -15.91
N GLY A 159 1.91 6.25 -15.49
CA GLY A 159 0.97 6.57 -14.41
C GLY A 159 1.51 6.24 -13.02
N HIS A 160 2.83 6.20 -12.83
CA HIS A 160 3.50 6.05 -11.56
C HIS A 160 3.81 7.42 -10.96
N PHE A 161 2.97 7.87 -10.03
CA PHE A 161 3.05 9.18 -9.38
C PHE A 161 3.74 9.09 -8.02
N VAL A 162 4.61 10.06 -7.73
CA VAL A 162 5.39 10.09 -6.49
C VAL A 162 5.49 11.51 -5.93
N ALA A 163 5.14 11.69 -4.67
CA ALA A 163 5.26 12.94 -3.91
C ALA A 163 6.62 13.02 -3.19
N CYS A 164 7.71 13.17 -3.95
CA CYS A 164 9.06 13.32 -3.41
C CYS A 164 9.87 14.31 -4.24
N HIS A 165 10.58 15.24 -3.59
CA HIS A 165 11.45 16.21 -4.29
C HIS A 165 12.58 15.54 -5.09
N PHE A 166 13.01 14.35 -4.65
CA PHE A 166 14.16 13.61 -5.21
C PHE A 166 13.76 12.28 -5.85
N ALA A 167 12.48 12.05 -6.17
CA ALA A 167 12.05 10.84 -6.85
C ALA A 167 12.75 10.71 -8.22
N GLY A 168 13.30 9.53 -8.50
CA GLY A 168 14.12 9.25 -9.69
C GLY A 168 15.60 9.63 -9.57
N GLU A 169 15.99 10.39 -8.52
CA GLU A 169 17.38 10.81 -8.29
C GLU A 169 18.01 10.09 -7.08
N LEU A 170 17.23 9.32 -6.35
CA LEU A 170 17.73 8.56 -5.21
C LEU A 170 18.52 7.33 -5.68
N PRO A 171 19.51 6.87 -4.89
CA PRO A 171 20.17 5.60 -5.17
C PRO A 171 19.17 4.46 -5.35
N ASP A 172 19.48 3.49 -6.22
CA ASP A 172 18.60 2.34 -6.44
C ASP A 172 18.27 1.62 -5.12
N ALA A 173 17.02 1.23 -4.98
CA ALA A 173 16.59 0.43 -3.84
C ALA A 173 17.30 -0.93 -3.90
N GLN A 174 18.04 -1.28 -2.86
CA GLN A 174 18.65 -2.61 -2.71
C GLN A 174 17.60 -3.56 -2.12
N LEU A 175 16.60 -3.94 -2.92
CA LEU A 175 15.48 -4.81 -2.54
C LEU A 175 15.84 -6.30 -2.58
#